data_008fc8801c7ccd48c7c6c416f7bcc6f0
#
_entry.id   008fc8801c7ccd48c7c6c416f7bcc6f0
#
_cell.length_a   1.000
_cell.length_b   1.000
_cell.length_c   1.000
_cell.angle_alpha   90.00
_cell.angle_beta   90.00
_cell.angle_gamma   90.00
#
_symmetry.space_group_name_H-M   'P 1'
#
loop_
_entity.id
_entity.type
_entity.pdbx_description
1 polymer ?
#
loop_
_entity_poly.entity_id
_entity_poly.type
_entity_poly.pdbx_seq_one_letter_code
_entity_poly.pdbx_strand_id
1 'polypeptide(L)'
;MRYGGHLLRAARLVVFAPMFLSPLSPLLAQTKPPPAATINTALANQGAPDIAFGAYQRGFYLTALTEASRRAQQNDPAAMTLLGQLYAQGLGVGRDDSKAAQWFKQAAGLGDREAIFALAMFSFEGRAGPRSGAEAARLLTEAARLGHPAANYDVGLLYMQGQEFKQDFARAAEYFRIAANAGNAEAQYALATMYKEGRGVAKDTRQATQLMAKAAVAGNLDAMVEFAIAQFNGDATDKDESAAARLFLSAARRGSPIAQNRLARILMAGRGLPADATEAIRWHIVAKQGGAGDPELDVFASKQPQTVRDAADKASRKWLSTQVATR
;
A
#
# COMPACT_ATOMS: atom_id res chain seq x y z
N MET A 1 23.33 19.15 -5.35
CA MET A 1 23.41 18.28 -6.25
C MET A 1 22.06 17.59 -6.31
N ARG A 2 21.58 17.19 -7.44
CA ARG A 2 20.15 17.04 -7.76
C ARG A 2 19.56 15.70 -7.29
N TYR A 3 18.82 15.69 -6.19
CA TYR A 3 17.92 14.61 -5.77
C TYR A 3 16.48 15.17 -5.60
N GLY A 4 15.96 15.77 -6.67
CA GLY A 4 14.62 16.39 -6.68
C GLY A 4 13.60 15.68 -7.58
N GLY A 5 13.86 14.43 -8.01
CA GLY A 5 13.10 13.82 -9.10
C GLY A 5 12.16 12.66 -8.74
N HIS A 6 12.13 12.16 -7.52
CA HIS A 6 11.42 10.91 -7.20
C HIS A 6 10.03 11.08 -6.56
N LEU A 7 9.69 12.24 -6.04
CA LEU A 7 8.35 12.50 -5.47
C LEU A 7 7.23 12.64 -6.53
N LEU A 8 7.58 12.93 -7.78
CA LEU A 8 6.61 13.14 -8.86
C LEU A 8 6.11 11.86 -9.56
N ARG A 9 6.69 10.68 -9.24
CA ARG A 9 6.25 9.39 -9.84
C ARG A 9 5.36 8.54 -8.91
N ALA A 10 5.20 8.91 -7.66
CA ALA A 10 4.37 8.17 -6.70
C ALA A 10 2.89 8.60 -6.69
N ALA A 11 2.48 9.58 -7.50
CA ALA A 11 1.07 9.89 -7.73
C ALA A 11 0.42 8.87 -8.70
N ARG A 12 0.75 7.59 -8.57
CA ARG A 12 -0.18 6.54 -8.99
C ARG A 12 -1.24 6.47 -7.93
N LEU A 13 -2.45 6.94 -8.28
CA LEU A 13 -3.67 6.57 -7.58
C LEU A 13 -3.47 5.16 -7.02
N VAL A 14 -3.72 5.02 -5.73
CA VAL A 14 -3.95 3.71 -5.13
C VAL A 14 -5.24 3.19 -5.76
N VAL A 15 -5.11 2.64 -6.96
CA VAL A 15 -6.10 1.70 -7.48
C VAL A 15 -6.11 0.61 -6.43
N PHE A 16 -7.27 0.34 -5.87
CA PHE A 16 -7.52 -0.81 -5.02
C PHE A 16 -6.73 -2.00 -5.56
N ALA A 17 -5.53 -2.21 -5.06
CA ALA A 17 -4.81 -3.43 -5.32
C ALA A 17 -5.59 -4.52 -4.59
N PRO A 18 -6.09 -5.53 -5.29
CA PRO A 18 -6.63 -6.69 -4.60
C PRO A 18 -5.49 -7.24 -3.74
N MET A 19 -5.71 -7.42 -2.45
CA MET A 19 -4.86 -8.25 -1.62
C MET A 19 -4.81 -9.61 -2.29
N PHE A 20 -3.72 -9.89 -3.01
CA PHE A 20 -3.45 -11.22 -3.53
C PHE A 20 -3.13 -12.14 -2.36
N LEU A 21 -4.15 -12.83 -1.89
CA LEU A 21 -3.99 -14.09 -1.18
C LEU A 21 -3.47 -15.09 -2.22
N SER A 22 -2.31 -15.65 -1.96
CA SER A 22 -1.74 -16.76 -2.73
C SER A 22 -2.78 -17.88 -2.90
N PRO A 23 -2.87 -18.53 -4.07
CA PRO A 23 -3.78 -19.63 -4.26
C PRO A 23 -3.32 -20.83 -3.42
N LEU A 24 -4.02 -21.11 -2.35
CA LEU A 24 -4.00 -22.43 -1.73
C LEU A 24 -4.70 -23.41 -2.70
N SER A 25 -4.01 -24.48 -3.02
CA SER A 25 -4.42 -25.57 -3.91
C SER A 25 -5.85 -26.05 -3.65
N PRO A 26 -6.60 -26.42 -4.71
CA PRO A 26 -7.95 -26.93 -4.56
C PRO A 26 -7.92 -28.41 -4.19
N LEU A 27 -8.01 -28.70 -2.91
CA LEU A 27 -8.38 -30.06 -2.46
C LEU A 27 -9.15 -30.00 -1.15
N LEU A 28 -10.43 -29.65 -1.21
CA LEU A 28 -11.40 -30.07 -0.21
C LEU A 28 -12.78 -30.21 -0.85
N ALA A 29 -13.27 -31.43 -0.72
CA ALA A 29 -14.53 -31.90 -1.22
C ALA A 29 -15.72 -31.01 -0.86
N GLN A 30 -16.68 -30.97 -1.79
CA GLN A 30 -18.03 -30.43 -1.60
C GLN A 30 -18.68 -31.07 -0.36
N THR A 31 -18.66 -30.36 0.75
CA THR A 31 -19.56 -30.66 1.87
C THR A 31 -20.74 -29.72 1.79
N LYS A 32 -21.94 -30.31 1.69
CA LYS A 32 -23.23 -29.63 1.74
C LYS A 32 -23.27 -28.70 2.96
N PRO A 33 -23.69 -27.43 2.81
CA PRO A 33 -23.74 -26.49 3.93
C PRO A 33 -24.67 -27.07 5.01
N PRO A 34 -24.32 -26.93 6.29
CA PRO A 34 -25.21 -27.35 7.38
C PRO A 34 -26.50 -26.53 7.36
N PRO A 35 -27.66 -27.10 7.79
CA PRO A 35 -28.90 -26.33 7.87
C PRO A 35 -28.71 -25.13 8.79
N ALA A 36 -29.38 -24.01 8.45
CA ALA A 36 -29.35 -22.78 9.22
C ALA A 36 -29.65 -23.06 10.71
N ALA A 37 -28.61 -23.06 11.52
CA ALA A 37 -28.76 -23.17 12.97
C ALA A 37 -29.41 -21.89 13.47
N THR A 38 -30.49 -22.05 14.23
CA THR A 38 -31.21 -21.01 14.95
C THR A 38 -30.19 -20.24 15.82
N ILE A 39 -29.81 -19.05 15.42
CA ILE A 39 -28.87 -18.23 16.18
C ILE A 39 -29.58 -17.74 17.44
N ASN A 40 -29.05 -18.11 18.56
CA ASN A 40 -29.54 -17.81 19.89
C ASN A 40 -29.56 -16.29 20.13
N THR A 41 -30.67 -15.73 20.52
CA THR A 41 -30.95 -14.31 20.75
C THR A 41 -30.04 -13.64 21.81
N ALA A 42 -29.19 -14.40 22.49
CA ALA A 42 -28.22 -13.87 23.47
C ALA A 42 -26.99 -13.16 22.84
N LEU A 43 -26.77 -13.25 21.51
CA LEU A 43 -25.70 -12.56 20.78
C LEU A 43 -26.17 -11.22 20.15
N ALA A 44 -27.40 -10.81 20.37
CA ALA A 44 -28.00 -9.62 19.75
C ALA A 44 -27.40 -8.28 20.22
N ASN A 45 -26.51 -8.26 21.23
CA ASN A 45 -25.89 -7.05 21.76
C ASN A 45 -24.38 -6.91 21.48
N GLN A 46 -23.75 -7.87 20.81
CA GLN A 46 -22.47 -7.69 20.12
C GLN A 46 -22.81 -7.66 18.64
N GLY A 47 -22.61 -6.55 17.96
CA GLY A 47 -23.04 -6.31 16.58
C GLY A 47 -22.91 -7.59 15.74
N ALA A 48 -24.03 -8.07 15.20
CA ALA A 48 -24.06 -9.30 14.42
C ALA A 48 -22.96 -9.27 13.36
N PRO A 49 -22.18 -10.34 13.18
CA PRO A 49 -21.09 -10.34 12.20
C PRO A 49 -21.65 -9.95 10.83
N ASP A 50 -20.96 -9.03 10.15
CA ASP A 50 -21.36 -8.60 8.82
C ASP A 50 -21.18 -9.74 7.82
N ILE A 51 -22.25 -10.51 7.64
CA ILE A 51 -22.26 -11.71 6.78
C ILE A 51 -21.94 -11.31 5.33
N ALA A 52 -22.45 -10.16 4.86
CA ALA A 52 -22.22 -9.70 3.51
C ALA A 52 -20.73 -9.36 3.27
N PHE A 53 -20.15 -8.58 4.17
CA PHE A 53 -18.73 -8.23 4.08
C PHE A 53 -17.81 -9.42 4.33
N GLY A 54 -18.15 -10.28 5.30
CA GLY A 54 -17.41 -11.52 5.55
C GLY A 54 -17.47 -12.49 4.36
N ALA A 55 -18.57 -12.57 3.64
CA ALA A 55 -18.68 -13.36 2.40
C ALA A 55 -17.82 -12.74 1.29
N TYR A 56 -17.84 -11.43 1.14
CA TYR A 56 -16.99 -10.69 0.20
C TYR A 56 -15.52 -10.97 0.42
N GLN A 57 -15.03 -10.86 1.67
CA GLN A 57 -13.64 -11.10 2.01
C GLN A 57 -13.18 -12.53 1.72
N ARG A 58 -14.08 -13.50 1.80
CA ARG A 58 -13.80 -14.91 1.50
C ARG A 58 -14.00 -15.29 0.03
N GLY A 59 -14.35 -14.34 -0.83
CA GLY A 59 -14.60 -14.57 -2.27
C GLY A 59 -15.98 -15.18 -2.59
N PHE A 60 -16.90 -15.26 -1.61
CA PHE A 60 -18.27 -15.73 -1.82
C PHE A 60 -19.17 -14.61 -2.34
N TYR A 61 -18.86 -14.12 -3.54
CA TYR A 61 -19.43 -12.87 -4.07
C TYR A 61 -20.94 -12.94 -4.33
N LEU A 62 -21.49 -14.10 -4.71
CA LEU A 62 -22.94 -14.27 -4.86
C LEU A 62 -23.67 -14.16 -3.52
N THR A 63 -23.12 -14.76 -2.46
CA THR A 63 -23.64 -14.61 -1.10
C THR A 63 -23.54 -13.17 -0.63
N ALA A 64 -22.39 -12.52 -0.87
CA ALA A 64 -22.18 -11.13 -0.54
C ALA A 64 -23.21 -10.22 -1.25
N LEU A 65 -23.46 -10.44 -2.54
CA LEU A 65 -24.44 -9.71 -3.34
C LEU A 65 -25.86 -9.86 -2.78
N THR A 66 -26.26 -11.10 -2.46
CA THR A 66 -27.60 -11.41 -1.94
C THR A 66 -27.83 -10.74 -0.59
N GLU A 67 -26.89 -10.90 0.34
CA GLU A 67 -27.02 -10.34 1.69
C GLU A 67 -26.91 -8.81 1.69
N ALA A 68 -26.01 -8.25 0.88
CA ALA A 68 -25.91 -6.78 0.72
C ALA A 68 -27.19 -6.22 0.10
N SER A 69 -27.79 -6.89 -0.89
CA SER A 69 -29.07 -6.45 -1.50
C SER A 69 -30.21 -6.45 -0.48
N ARG A 70 -30.30 -7.46 0.37
CA ARG A 70 -31.31 -7.52 1.44
C ARG A 70 -31.15 -6.38 2.45
N ARG A 71 -29.92 -6.10 2.88
CA ARG A 71 -29.63 -5.03 3.85
C ARG A 71 -29.79 -3.63 3.22
N ALA A 72 -29.42 -3.46 1.97
CA ALA A 72 -29.60 -2.19 1.26
C ALA A 72 -31.08 -1.78 1.16
N GLN A 73 -32.02 -2.73 1.04
CA GLN A 73 -33.47 -2.48 1.10
C GLN A 73 -33.91 -1.95 2.47
N GLN A 74 -33.10 -2.12 3.51
CA GLN A 74 -33.30 -1.60 4.86
C GLN A 74 -32.56 -0.27 5.10
N ASN A 75 -32.11 0.39 4.04
CA ASN A 75 -31.33 1.64 4.06
C ASN A 75 -29.98 1.51 4.81
N ASP A 76 -29.34 0.33 4.76
CA ASP A 76 -28.02 0.12 5.32
C ASP A 76 -26.94 0.69 4.39
N PRO A 77 -26.26 1.79 4.75
CA PRO A 77 -25.29 2.44 3.87
C PRO A 77 -24.05 1.58 3.61
N ALA A 78 -23.61 0.77 4.58
CA ALA A 78 -22.46 -0.12 4.39
C ALA A 78 -22.77 -1.23 3.35
N ALA A 79 -23.98 -1.77 3.37
CA ALA A 79 -24.45 -2.73 2.39
C ALA A 79 -24.57 -2.12 0.98
N MET A 80 -25.07 -0.87 0.89
CA MET A 80 -25.12 -0.12 -0.39
C MET A 80 -23.71 0.12 -0.93
N THR A 81 -22.75 0.48 -0.08
CA THR A 81 -21.34 0.64 -0.46
C THR A 81 -20.76 -0.66 -0.97
N LEU A 82 -21.03 -1.79 -0.32
CA LEU A 82 -20.60 -3.11 -0.78
C LEU A 82 -21.22 -3.47 -2.14
N LEU A 83 -22.50 -3.19 -2.37
CA LEU A 83 -23.12 -3.35 -3.70
C LEU A 83 -22.42 -2.51 -4.75
N GLY A 84 -22.12 -1.26 -4.46
CA GLY A 84 -21.34 -0.40 -5.33
C GLY A 84 -19.98 -1.02 -5.68
N GLN A 85 -19.28 -1.60 -4.72
CA GLN A 85 -18.00 -2.28 -4.94
C GLN A 85 -18.15 -3.54 -5.81
N LEU A 86 -19.16 -4.37 -5.55
CA LEU A 86 -19.43 -5.58 -6.32
C LEU A 86 -19.70 -5.26 -7.80
N TYR A 87 -20.55 -4.26 -8.08
CA TYR A 87 -20.81 -3.79 -9.45
C TYR A 87 -19.56 -3.14 -10.09
N ALA A 88 -18.81 -2.34 -9.34
CA ALA A 88 -17.61 -1.67 -9.83
C ALA A 88 -16.51 -2.63 -10.26
N GLN A 89 -16.42 -3.78 -9.61
CA GLN A 89 -15.39 -4.81 -9.85
C GLN A 89 -15.90 -5.98 -10.69
N GLY A 90 -17.20 -6.13 -10.87
CA GLY A 90 -17.80 -7.27 -11.58
C GLY A 90 -17.73 -8.56 -10.78
N LEU A 91 -17.85 -8.50 -9.45
CA LEU A 91 -17.73 -9.66 -8.55
C LEU A 91 -19.11 -10.23 -8.20
N GLY A 92 -19.38 -11.45 -8.62
CA GLY A 92 -20.68 -12.09 -8.47
C GLY A 92 -21.79 -11.52 -9.34
N VAL A 93 -21.49 -10.48 -10.12
CA VAL A 93 -22.39 -9.77 -11.03
C VAL A 93 -21.56 -9.16 -12.16
N GLY A 94 -22.16 -8.91 -13.32
CA GLY A 94 -21.48 -8.19 -14.41
C GLY A 94 -21.06 -6.78 -13.96
N ARG A 95 -19.85 -6.37 -14.37
CA ARG A 95 -19.36 -5.01 -14.07
C ARG A 95 -20.30 -3.96 -14.65
N ASP A 96 -20.68 -2.99 -13.85
CA ASP A 96 -21.58 -1.89 -14.22
C ASP A 96 -21.22 -0.65 -13.40
N ASP A 97 -20.41 0.24 -13.96
CA ASP A 97 -19.96 1.45 -13.29
C ASP A 97 -21.11 2.43 -13.01
N SER A 98 -22.17 2.42 -13.84
CA SER A 98 -23.35 3.28 -13.62
C SER A 98 -24.16 2.81 -12.42
N LYS A 99 -24.39 1.51 -12.29
CA LYS A 99 -25.05 0.95 -11.09
C LYS A 99 -24.21 1.11 -9.85
N ALA A 100 -22.88 0.91 -9.96
CA ALA A 100 -21.96 1.15 -8.85
C ALA A 100 -22.09 2.58 -8.32
N ALA A 101 -22.07 3.58 -9.23
CA ALA A 101 -22.21 4.98 -8.87
C ALA A 101 -23.58 5.30 -8.24
N GLN A 102 -24.66 4.66 -8.69
CA GLN A 102 -25.97 4.82 -8.08
C GLN A 102 -25.99 4.33 -6.62
N TRP A 103 -25.43 3.15 -6.36
CA TRP A 103 -25.33 2.61 -5.02
C TRP A 103 -24.45 3.48 -4.12
N PHE A 104 -23.27 3.91 -4.62
CA PHE A 104 -22.42 4.83 -3.86
C PHE A 104 -23.10 6.16 -3.57
N LYS A 105 -23.90 6.73 -4.51
CA LYS A 105 -24.65 7.96 -4.26
C LYS A 105 -25.71 7.79 -3.16
N GLN A 106 -26.39 6.65 -3.14
CA GLN A 106 -27.37 6.37 -2.08
C GLN A 106 -26.67 6.25 -0.71
N ALA A 107 -25.60 5.49 -0.62
CA ALA A 107 -24.82 5.35 0.62
C ALA A 107 -24.21 6.68 1.07
N ALA A 108 -23.65 7.46 0.15
CA ALA A 108 -23.10 8.80 0.42
C ALA A 108 -24.18 9.76 0.94
N GLY A 109 -25.40 9.71 0.39
CA GLY A 109 -26.54 10.47 0.89
C GLY A 109 -26.93 10.13 2.34
N LEU A 110 -26.54 8.95 2.82
CA LEU A 110 -26.71 8.52 4.21
C LEU A 110 -25.43 8.77 5.06
N GLY A 111 -24.43 9.47 4.52
CA GLY A 111 -23.20 9.85 5.22
C GLY A 111 -22.11 8.78 5.26
N ASP A 112 -22.19 7.74 4.42
CA ASP A 112 -21.14 6.73 4.36
C ASP A 112 -19.87 7.29 3.71
N ARG A 113 -18.82 7.43 4.52
CA ARG A 113 -17.54 8.01 4.09
C ARG A 113 -16.80 7.19 3.05
N GLU A 114 -16.98 5.85 3.06
CA GLU A 114 -16.36 4.94 2.10
C GLU A 114 -17.00 5.12 0.71
N ALA A 115 -18.34 5.29 0.66
CA ALA A 115 -19.06 5.59 -0.57
C ALA A 115 -18.71 6.97 -1.13
N ILE A 116 -18.58 7.99 -0.28
CA ILE A 116 -18.15 9.34 -0.69
C ILE A 116 -16.75 9.26 -1.29
N PHE A 117 -15.84 8.54 -0.65
CA PHE A 117 -14.49 8.31 -1.18
C PHE A 117 -14.51 7.56 -2.52
N ALA A 118 -15.33 6.51 -2.65
CA ALA A 118 -15.49 5.78 -3.91
C ALA A 118 -16.00 6.67 -5.04
N LEU A 119 -16.97 7.55 -4.77
CA LEU A 119 -17.47 8.53 -5.74
C LEU A 119 -16.38 9.54 -6.14
N ALA A 120 -15.52 9.95 -5.22
CA ALA A 120 -14.39 10.81 -5.53
C ALA A 120 -13.45 10.13 -6.54
N MET A 121 -13.14 8.85 -6.34
CA MET A 121 -12.33 8.08 -7.28
C MET A 121 -13.02 7.92 -8.64
N PHE A 122 -14.31 7.65 -8.66
CA PHE A 122 -15.10 7.59 -9.89
C PHE A 122 -15.06 8.90 -10.68
N SER A 123 -15.21 10.03 -9.99
CA SER A 123 -15.10 11.37 -10.57
C SER A 123 -13.71 11.64 -11.14
N PHE A 124 -12.67 11.21 -10.42
CA PHE A 124 -11.29 11.39 -10.83
C PHE A 124 -10.92 10.54 -12.06
N GLU A 125 -11.45 9.31 -12.13
CA GLU A 125 -11.21 8.37 -13.23
C GLU A 125 -12.14 8.60 -14.44
N GLY A 126 -13.24 9.34 -14.26
CA GLY A 126 -14.29 9.51 -15.28
C GLY A 126 -15.16 8.27 -15.44
N ARG A 127 -15.36 7.49 -14.37
CA ARG A 127 -16.25 6.33 -14.34
C ARG A 127 -17.68 6.79 -14.07
N ALA A 128 -18.63 6.25 -14.84
CA ALA A 128 -20.06 6.63 -14.76
C ALA A 128 -20.35 8.13 -15.01
N GLY A 129 -19.44 8.86 -15.67
CA GLY A 129 -19.61 10.27 -15.99
C GLY A 129 -18.31 10.91 -16.48
N PRO A 130 -18.32 12.21 -16.85
CA PRO A 130 -17.11 12.91 -17.26
C PRO A 130 -16.13 13.04 -16.10
N ARG A 131 -14.84 12.96 -16.40
CA ARG A 131 -13.76 13.18 -15.43
C ARG A 131 -13.83 14.60 -14.87
N SER A 132 -13.78 14.75 -13.55
CA SER A 132 -13.79 16.04 -12.86
C SER A 132 -12.89 16.02 -11.63
N GLY A 133 -11.72 16.69 -11.71
CA GLY A 133 -10.83 16.87 -10.57
C GLY A 133 -11.46 17.70 -9.46
N ALA A 134 -12.17 18.77 -9.83
CA ALA A 134 -12.85 19.65 -8.87
C ALA A 134 -13.91 18.90 -8.06
N GLU A 135 -14.75 18.08 -8.69
CA GLU A 135 -15.75 17.27 -7.98
C GLU A 135 -15.08 16.19 -7.12
N ALA A 136 -14.02 15.56 -7.63
CA ALA A 136 -13.24 14.61 -6.84
C ALA A 136 -12.64 15.27 -5.59
N ALA A 137 -12.04 16.47 -5.72
CA ALA A 137 -11.48 17.23 -4.61
C ALA A 137 -12.54 17.61 -3.57
N ARG A 138 -13.75 18.00 -4.02
CA ARG A 138 -14.89 18.29 -3.14
C ARG A 138 -15.30 17.04 -2.34
N LEU A 139 -15.48 15.90 -3.01
CA LEU A 139 -15.86 14.63 -2.38
C LEU A 139 -14.77 14.11 -1.45
N LEU A 140 -13.48 14.21 -1.84
CA LEU A 140 -12.36 13.86 -0.96
C LEU A 140 -12.36 14.68 0.32
N THR A 141 -12.60 16.00 0.21
CA THR A 141 -12.68 16.88 1.39
C THR A 141 -13.83 16.49 2.31
N GLU A 142 -14.95 16.09 1.74
CA GLU A 142 -16.11 15.61 2.50
C GLU A 142 -15.82 14.29 3.22
N ALA A 143 -15.25 13.31 2.52
CA ALA A 143 -14.84 12.04 3.12
C ALA A 143 -13.76 12.23 4.20
N ALA A 144 -12.79 13.13 3.97
CA ALA A 144 -11.76 13.49 4.94
C ALA A 144 -12.35 14.09 6.22
N ARG A 145 -13.34 14.99 6.09
CA ARG A 145 -14.09 15.56 7.23
C ARG A 145 -14.81 14.49 8.05
N LEU A 146 -15.27 13.43 7.41
CA LEU A 146 -15.85 12.26 8.07
C LEU A 146 -14.81 11.27 8.60
N GLY A 147 -13.53 11.62 8.55
CA GLY A 147 -12.42 10.84 9.10
C GLY A 147 -11.99 9.66 8.23
N HIS A 148 -12.25 9.68 6.92
CA HIS A 148 -11.74 8.64 6.02
C HIS A 148 -10.21 8.78 5.86
N PRO A 149 -9.39 7.76 6.25
CA PRO A 149 -7.93 7.93 6.29
C PRO A 149 -7.30 8.19 4.93
N ALA A 150 -7.70 7.44 3.89
CA ALA A 150 -7.15 7.63 2.55
C ALA A 150 -7.59 8.98 1.96
N ALA A 151 -8.82 9.45 2.22
CA ALA A 151 -9.25 10.78 1.78
C ALA A 151 -8.43 11.90 2.42
N ASN A 152 -8.07 11.78 3.70
CA ASN A 152 -7.17 12.73 4.34
C ASN A 152 -5.79 12.74 3.66
N TYR A 153 -5.26 11.57 3.33
CA TYR A 153 -4.00 11.49 2.57
C TYR A 153 -4.12 12.16 1.19
N ASP A 154 -5.17 11.86 0.44
CA ASP A 154 -5.36 12.40 -0.90
C ASP A 154 -5.59 13.93 -0.89
N VAL A 155 -6.35 14.46 0.08
CA VAL A 155 -6.49 15.93 0.27
C VAL A 155 -5.13 16.56 0.60
N GLY A 156 -4.31 15.91 1.42
CA GLY A 156 -2.93 16.33 1.67
C GLY A 156 -2.10 16.41 0.39
N LEU A 157 -2.24 15.42 -0.51
CA LEU A 157 -1.59 15.44 -1.82
C LEU A 157 -2.08 16.60 -2.71
N LEU A 158 -3.39 16.89 -2.73
CA LEU A 158 -3.95 18.00 -3.49
C LEU A 158 -3.38 19.34 -3.04
N TYR A 159 -3.25 19.59 -1.73
CA TYR A 159 -2.59 20.79 -1.21
C TYR A 159 -1.09 20.81 -1.53
N MET A 160 -0.41 19.67 -1.52
CA MET A 160 1.01 19.59 -1.86
C MET A 160 1.28 19.87 -3.34
N GLN A 161 0.38 19.40 -4.24
CA GLN A 161 0.52 19.56 -5.70
C GLN A 161 0.11 20.95 -6.20
N GLY A 162 -0.90 21.57 -5.60
CA GLY A 162 -1.37 22.89 -5.97
C GLY A 162 -2.20 22.94 -7.27
N GLN A 163 -2.84 21.83 -7.64
CA GLN A 163 -3.63 21.73 -8.88
C GLN A 163 -5.10 22.14 -8.66
N GLU A 164 -5.79 21.43 -7.78
CA GLU A 164 -7.21 21.70 -7.46
C GLU A 164 -7.36 22.73 -6.33
N PHE A 165 -6.39 22.79 -5.43
CA PHE A 165 -6.27 23.78 -4.38
C PHE A 165 -4.98 24.58 -4.56
N LYS A 166 -4.94 25.84 -4.08
CA LYS A 166 -3.67 26.58 -3.98
C LYS A 166 -2.69 25.80 -3.12
N GLN A 167 -1.45 25.63 -3.60
CA GLN A 167 -0.41 24.90 -2.90
C GLN A 167 -0.22 25.44 -1.48
N ASP A 168 -0.28 24.51 -0.50
CA ASP A 168 -0.11 24.84 0.92
C ASP A 168 0.47 23.60 1.65
N PHE A 169 1.77 23.66 1.89
CA PHE A 169 2.48 22.56 2.57
C PHE A 169 2.09 22.41 4.05
N ALA A 170 1.70 23.50 4.72
CA ALA A 170 1.27 23.43 6.11
C ALA A 170 -0.06 22.67 6.22
N ARG A 171 -1.03 23.00 5.36
CA ARG A 171 -2.28 22.26 5.27
C ARG A 171 -2.06 20.81 4.84
N ALA A 172 -1.18 20.56 3.87
CA ALA A 172 -0.85 19.19 3.48
C ALA A 172 -0.35 18.37 4.69
N ALA A 173 0.54 18.95 5.52
CA ALA A 173 1.04 18.30 6.72
C ALA A 173 -0.05 18.02 7.77
N GLU A 174 -1.05 18.90 7.92
CA GLU A 174 -2.19 18.68 8.81
C GLU A 174 -3.01 17.46 8.37
N TYR A 175 -3.37 17.37 7.09
CA TYR A 175 -4.11 16.27 6.53
C TYR A 175 -3.32 14.95 6.59
N PHE A 176 -2.02 14.99 6.26
CA PHE A 176 -1.17 13.80 6.42
C PHE A 176 -1.06 13.36 7.88
N ARG A 177 -1.04 14.29 8.83
CA ARG A 177 -1.01 13.94 10.27
C ARG A 177 -2.28 13.21 10.70
N ILE A 178 -3.45 13.65 10.23
CA ILE A 178 -4.72 12.96 10.51
C ILE A 178 -4.68 11.54 9.94
N ALA A 179 -4.30 11.38 8.68
CA ALA A 179 -4.20 10.08 8.03
C ALA A 179 -3.14 9.17 8.68
N ALA A 180 -1.97 9.73 9.03
CA ALA A 180 -0.88 9.02 9.68
C ALA A 180 -1.27 8.50 11.08
N ASN A 181 -2.01 9.30 11.83
CA ASN A 181 -2.54 8.89 13.14
C ASN A 181 -3.61 7.79 13.02
N ALA A 182 -4.32 7.74 11.91
CA ALA A 182 -5.25 6.66 11.56
C ALA A 182 -4.55 5.41 10.99
N GLY A 183 -3.21 5.39 10.94
CA GLY A 183 -2.41 4.24 10.50
C GLY A 183 -2.15 4.17 9.00
N ASN A 184 -2.48 5.21 8.22
CA ASN A 184 -2.17 5.23 6.80
C ASN A 184 -0.65 5.31 6.59
N ALA A 185 -0.07 4.27 5.99
CA ALA A 185 1.37 4.11 5.83
C ALA A 185 1.98 5.16 4.87
N GLU A 186 1.27 5.49 3.81
CA GLU A 186 1.68 6.50 2.83
C GLU A 186 1.69 7.89 3.47
N ALA A 187 0.70 8.21 4.30
CA ALA A 187 0.65 9.47 5.02
C ALA A 187 1.75 9.56 6.09
N GLN A 188 2.05 8.45 6.78
CA GLN A 188 3.18 8.39 7.73
C GLN A 188 4.50 8.68 7.01
N TYR A 189 4.73 8.11 5.84
CA TYR A 189 5.93 8.35 5.03
C TYR A 189 5.96 9.78 4.47
N ALA A 190 4.85 10.28 3.94
CA ALA A 190 4.76 11.64 3.41
C ALA A 190 5.05 12.69 4.51
N LEU A 191 4.44 12.54 5.69
CA LEU A 191 4.67 13.41 6.83
C LEU A 191 6.12 13.31 7.35
N ALA A 192 6.69 12.09 7.35
CA ALA A 192 8.10 11.88 7.70
C ALA A 192 9.04 12.66 6.78
N THR A 193 8.78 12.61 5.47
CA THR A 193 9.54 13.37 4.48
C THR A 193 9.41 14.88 4.70
N MET A 194 8.21 15.36 5.03
CA MET A 194 7.99 16.78 5.36
C MET A 194 8.78 17.21 6.59
N TYR A 195 8.83 16.42 7.66
CA TYR A 195 9.67 16.69 8.84
C TYR A 195 11.16 16.62 8.53
N LYS A 196 11.60 15.68 7.69
CA LYS A 196 13.01 15.55 7.25
C LYS A 196 13.48 16.77 6.48
N GLU A 197 12.61 17.32 5.63
CA GLU A 197 12.93 18.47 4.75
C GLU A 197 12.60 19.82 5.38
N GLY A 198 11.73 19.88 6.40
CA GLY A 198 11.21 21.13 6.96
C GLY A 198 10.19 21.81 6.06
N ARG A 199 9.39 21.03 5.30
CA ARG A 199 8.40 21.56 4.36
C ARG A 199 7.01 21.60 5.00
N GLY A 200 6.48 22.79 5.20
CA GLY A 200 5.17 23.00 5.86
C GLY A 200 5.15 22.69 7.36
N VAL A 201 6.23 22.14 7.88
CA VAL A 201 6.49 21.88 9.31
C VAL A 201 7.93 22.21 9.63
N ALA A 202 8.22 22.51 10.90
CA ALA A 202 9.61 22.67 11.35
C ALA A 202 10.38 21.35 11.15
N LYS A 203 11.63 21.45 10.69
CA LYS A 203 12.48 20.27 10.49
C LYS A 203 12.69 19.53 11.80
N ASP A 204 12.37 18.23 11.79
CA ASP A 204 12.57 17.34 12.94
C ASP A 204 12.95 15.93 12.46
N THR A 205 14.25 15.66 12.44
CA THR A 205 14.77 14.35 11.97
C THR A 205 14.34 13.21 12.88
N ARG A 206 14.13 13.45 14.18
CA ARG A 206 13.70 12.42 15.12
C ARG A 206 12.26 12.00 14.86
N GLN A 207 11.36 12.98 14.69
CA GLN A 207 9.96 12.69 14.32
C GLN A 207 9.89 12.02 12.93
N ALA A 208 10.70 12.47 11.98
CA ALA A 208 10.78 11.84 10.65
C ALA A 208 11.14 10.36 10.76
N THR A 209 12.19 10.01 11.50
CA THR A 209 12.63 8.62 11.67
C THR A 209 11.59 7.77 12.40
N GLN A 210 10.90 8.31 13.41
CA GLN A 210 9.82 7.61 14.11
C GLN A 210 8.62 7.31 13.18
N LEU A 211 8.24 8.27 12.34
CA LEU A 211 7.17 8.06 11.35
C LEU A 211 7.58 7.09 10.26
N MET A 212 8.84 7.13 9.79
CA MET A 212 9.39 6.15 8.85
C MET A 212 9.35 4.73 9.44
N ALA A 213 9.69 4.57 10.73
CA ALA A 213 9.61 3.28 11.40
C ALA A 213 8.16 2.75 11.42
N LYS A 214 7.18 3.60 11.75
CA LYS A 214 5.75 3.23 11.72
C LYS A 214 5.30 2.84 10.32
N ALA A 215 5.62 3.65 9.32
CA ALA A 215 5.28 3.38 7.92
C ALA A 215 5.93 2.08 7.42
N ALA A 216 7.17 1.79 7.81
CA ALA A 216 7.87 0.56 7.46
C ALA A 216 7.16 -0.68 8.03
N VAL A 217 6.73 -0.61 9.32
CA VAL A 217 5.94 -1.68 9.96
C VAL A 217 4.58 -1.84 9.28
N ALA A 218 3.95 -0.74 8.89
CA ALA A 218 2.69 -0.74 8.14
C ALA A 218 2.85 -1.17 6.67
N GLY A 219 4.07 -1.47 6.23
CA GLY A 219 4.35 -2.05 4.93
C GLY A 219 4.73 -1.08 3.82
N ASN A 220 4.91 0.22 4.10
CA ASN A 220 5.42 1.15 3.10
C ASN A 220 6.88 0.80 2.76
N LEU A 221 7.13 0.52 1.48
CA LEU A 221 8.42 -0.01 1.02
C LEU A 221 9.54 1.04 1.08
N ASP A 222 9.23 2.29 0.71
CA ASP A 222 10.22 3.37 0.70
C ASP A 222 10.59 3.75 2.14
N ALA A 223 9.61 3.81 3.04
CA ALA A 223 9.86 4.03 4.47
C ALA A 223 10.72 2.91 5.08
N MET A 224 10.48 1.64 4.68
CA MET A 224 11.30 0.51 5.13
C MET A 224 12.76 0.68 4.74
N VAL A 225 13.04 1.11 3.52
CA VAL A 225 14.41 1.36 3.03
C VAL A 225 15.05 2.54 3.76
N GLU A 226 14.33 3.66 3.89
CA GLU A 226 14.87 4.87 4.54
C GLU A 226 15.09 4.64 6.05
N PHE A 227 14.17 3.95 6.72
CA PHE A 227 14.36 3.59 8.12
C PHE A 227 15.52 2.62 8.31
N ALA A 228 15.69 1.63 7.41
CA ALA A 228 16.84 0.73 7.45
C ALA A 228 18.18 1.50 7.28
N ILE A 229 18.23 2.51 6.41
CA ILE A 229 19.41 3.37 6.27
C ILE A 229 19.67 4.14 7.58
N ALA A 230 18.65 4.74 8.17
CA ALA A 230 18.78 5.47 9.44
C ALA A 230 19.29 4.56 10.56
N GLN A 231 18.73 3.36 10.69
CA GLN A 231 19.11 2.38 11.70
C GLN A 231 20.52 1.79 11.48
N PHE A 232 20.91 1.60 10.22
CA PHE A 232 22.27 1.13 9.89
C PHE A 232 23.33 2.15 10.28
N ASN A 233 23.04 3.45 10.10
CA ASN A 233 23.97 4.53 10.42
C ASN A 233 23.89 4.98 11.89
N GLY A 234 22.73 4.82 12.55
CA GLY A 234 22.43 5.43 13.85
C GLY A 234 21.91 6.87 13.71
N ASP A 235 21.25 7.21 12.60
CA ASP A 235 20.75 8.56 12.33
C ASP A 235 19.39 8.77 12.99
N ALA A 236 19.34 9.54 14.09
CA ALA A 236 18.14 9.81 14.90
C ALA A 236 17.42 8.56 15.44
N THR A 237 18.11 7.44 15.50
CA THR A 237 17.69 6.16 16.09
C THR A 237 18.94 5.41 16.57
N ASP A 238 18.76 4.40 17.42
CA ASP A 238 19.86 3.55 17.83
C ASP A 238 20.44 2.79 16.63
N LYS A 239 21.76 2.71 16.57
CA LYS A 239 22.45 1.97 15.52
C LYS A 239 22.27 0.47 15.72
N ASP A 240 21.66 -0.21 14.73
CA ASP A 240 21.55 -1.66 14.71
C ASP A 240 21.69 -2.16 13.26
N GLU A 241 22.94 -2.54 12.90
CA GLU A 241 23.25 -3.03 11.55
C GLU A 241 22.52 -4.34 11.24
N SER A 242 22.28 -5.20 12.24
CA SER A 242 21.62 -6.48 12.04
C SER A 242 20.11 -6.31 11.81
N ALA A 243 19.44 -5.44 12.55
CA ALA A 243 18.04 -5.11 12.31
C ALA A 243 17.86 -4.41 10.95
N ALA A 244 18.73 -3.45 10.61
CA ALA A 244 18.72 -2.79 9.32
C ALA A 244 18.92 -3.78 8.16
N ALA A 245 19.83 -4.73 8.29
CA ALA A 245 20.06 -5.75 7.28
C ALA A 245 18.83 -6.65 7.05
N ARG A 246 18.08 -6.98 8.11
CA ARG A 246 16.80 -7.71 7.99
C ARG A 246 15.74 -6.89 7.24
N LEU A 247 15.67 -5.59 7.49
CA LEU A 247 14.76 -4.68 6.76
C LEU A 247 15.16 -4.58 5.28
N PHE A 248 16.45 -4.42 4.97
CA PHE A 248 16.93 -4.44 3.59
C PHE A 248 16.62 -5.75 2.89
N LEU A 249 16.80 -6.90 3.56
CA LEU A 249 16.44 -8.20 3.00
C LEU A 249 14.92 -8.29 2.70
N SER A 250 14.09 -7.81 3.61
CA SER A 250 12.64 -7.76 3.41
C SER A 250 12.27 -6.87 2.22
N ALA A 251 12.80 -5.65 2.15
CA ALA A 251 12.55 -4.72 1.07
C ALA A 251 13.10 -5.22 -0.29
N ALA A 252 14.29 -5.86 -0.29
CA ALA A 252 14.89 -6.46 -1.48
C ALA A 252 14.01 -7.57 -2.06
N ARG A 253 13.47 -8.44 -1.20
CA ARG A 253 12.52 -9.50 -1.58
C ARG A 253 11.21 -8.94 -2.14
N ARG A 254 10.80 -7.76 -1.73
CA ARG A 254 9.63 -7.03 -2.25
C ARG A 254 9.93 -6.22 -3.50
N GLY A 255 11.15 -6.34 -4.06
CA GLY A 255 11.52 -5.78 -5.34
C GLY A 255 12.10 -4.36 -5.29
N SER A 256 12.50 -3.82 -4.12
CA SER A 256 13.17 -2.52 -4.06
C SER A 256 14.60 -2.60 -4.59
N PRO A 257 14.94 -1.93 -5.72
CA PRO A 257 16.29 -1.98 -6.26
C PRO A 257 17.33 -1.34 -5.33
N ILE A 258 16.94 -0.30 -4.60
CA ILE A 258 17.80 0.37 -3.62
C ILE A 258 18.15 -0.61 -2.48
N ALA A 259 17.13 -1.31 -1.95
CA ALA A 259 17.36 -2.30 -0.89
C ALA A 259 18.21 -3.47 -1.38
N GLN A 260 18.01 -3.94 -2.62
CA GLN A 260 18.82 -4.98 -3.24
C GLN A 260 20.29 -4.58 -3.33
N ASN A 261 20.56 -3.34 -3.76
CA ASN A 261 21.93 -2.80 -3.78
C ASN A 261 22.54 -2.71 -2.36
N ARG A 262 21.77 -2.17 -1.39
CA ARG A 262 22.24 -2.07 0.00
C ARG A 262 22.52 -3.44 0.61
N LEU A 263 21.65 -4.42 0.35
CA LEU A 263 21.83 -5.80 0.80
C LEU A 263 23.08 -6.43 0.18
N ALA A 264 23.35 -6.19 -1.11
CA ALA A 264 24.55 -6.65 -1.77
C ALA A 264 25.83 -6.11 -1.09
N ARG A 265 25.86 -4.82 -0.76
CA ARG A 265 26.96 -4.18 -0.01
C ARG A 265 27.14 -4.76 1.40
N ILE A 266 26.04 -5.01 2.10
CA ILE A 266 26.03 -5.62 3.44
C ILE A 266 26.64 -7.01 3.38
N LEU A 267 26.23 -7.83 2.43
CA LEU A 267 26.74 -9.19 2.23
C LEU A 267 28.20 -9.22 1.74
N MET A 268 28.61 -8.25 0.92
CA MET A 268 30.01 -8.07 0.54
C MET A 268 30.91 -7.78 1.75
N ALA A 269 30.45 -6.89 2.65
CA ALA A 269 31.23 -6.39 3.77
C ALA A 269 31.08 -7.22 5.06
N GLY A 270 30.11 -8.11 5.16
CA GLY A 270 29.83 -8.88 6.37
C GLY A 270 29.27 -8.02 7.51
N ARG A 271 28.56 -6.92 7.21
CA ARG A 271 28.03 -5.98 8.20
C ARG A 271 26.55 -6.23 8.48
N GLY A 272 26.20 -6.62 9.69
CA GLY A 272 24.84 -6.94 10.08
C GLY A 272 24.33 -8.32 9.63
N LEU A 273 24.94 -8.90 8.60
CA LEU A 273 24.81 -10.30 8.16
C LEU A 273 26.20 -10.87 7.87
N PRO A 274 26.38 -12.21 7.97
CA PRO A 274 27.61 -12.86 7.54
C PRO A 274 27.93 -12.53 6.07
N ALA A 275 29.22 -12.39 5.76
CA ALA A 275 29.65 -12.17 4.40
C ALA A 275 29.31 -13.39 3.51
N ASP A 276 28.73 -13.11 2.34
CA ASP A 276 28.39 -14.10 1.32
C ASP A 276 28.58 -13.50 -0.07
N ALA A 277 29.66 -13.89 -0.73
CA ALA A 277 30.00 -13.34 -2.05
C ALA A 277 28.98 -13.75 -3.13
N THR A 278 28.44 -14.96 -3.06
CA THR A 278 27.44 -15.45 -4.02
C THR A 278 26.15 -14.65 -3.93
N GLU A 279 25.63 -14.47 -2.73
CA GLU A 279 24.40 -13.69 -2.49
C GLU A 279 24.64 -12.19 -2.76
N ALA A 280 25.83 -11.64 -2.42
CA ALA A 280 26.17 -10.26 -2.74
C ALA A 280 26.10 -9.99 -4.24
N ILE A 281 26.71 -10.86 -5.05
CA ILE A 281 26.71 -10.73 -6.52
C ILE A 281 25.28 -10.96 -7.06
N ARG A 282 24.58 -11.95 -6.56
CA ARG A 282 23.17 -12.20 -6.95
C ARG A 282 22.31 -10.95 -6.78
N TRP A 283 22.32 -10.34 -5.59
CA TRP A 283 21.53 -9.16 -5.31
C TRP A 283 22.00 -7.94 -6.09
N HIS A 284 23.29 -7.83 -6.36
CA HIS A 284 23.84 -6.79 -7.24
C HIS A 284 23.31 -6.92 -8.68
N ILE A 285 23.30 -8.14 -9.27
CA ILE A 285 22.75 -8.37 -10.62
C ILE A 285 21.27 -7.97 -10.66
N VAL A 286 20.48 -8.36 -9.66
CA VAL A 286 19.06 -8.01 -9.58
C VAL A 286 18.86 -6.50 -9.43
N ALA A 287 19.63 -5.85 -8.57
CA ALA A 287 19.58 -4.40 -8.38
C ALA A 287 19.93 -3.63 -9.66
N LYS A 288 20.94 -4.08 -10.38
CA LYS A 288 21.39 -3.48 -11.64
C LYS A 288 20.30 -3.51 -12.72
N GLN A 289 19.54 -4.61 -12.81
CA GLN A 289 18.38 -4.68 -13.72
C GLN A 289 17.24 -3.73 -13.29
N GLY A 290 17.11 -3.48 -12.00
CA GLY A 290 16.19 -2.49 -11.44
C GLY A 290 16.68 -1.04 -11.53
N GLY A 291 17.83 -0.78 -12.14
CA GLY A 291 18.39 0.56 -12.28
C GLY A 291 19.26 1.03 -11.11
N ALA A 292 19.56 0.16 -10.13
CA ALA A 292 20.42 0.46 -8.98
C ALA A 292 21.80 -0.24 -9.11
N GLY A 293 22.46 -0.04 -10.24
CA GLY A 293 23.83 -0.54 -10.48
C GLY A 293 24.86 0.11 -9.55
N ASP A 294 25.97 -0.60 -9.32
CA ASP A 294 27.02 -0.18 -8.38
C ASP A 294 28.41 -0.61 -8.89
N PRO A 295 29.26 0.36 -9.31
CA PRO A 295 30.59 0.04 -9.84
C PRO A 295 31.50 -0.68 -8.85
N GLU A 296 31.37 -0.42 -7.55
CA GLU A 296 32.18 -1.10 -6.53
C GLU A 296 31.82 -2.59 -6.44
N LEU A 297 30.52 -2.90 -6.52
CA LEU A 297 30.04 -4.27 -6.59
C LEU A 297 30.39 -4.96 -7.92
N ASP A 298 30.43 -4.24 -9.05
CA ASP A 298 30.94 -4.77 -10.33
C ASP A 298 32.44 -5.20 -10.20
N VAL A 299 33.25 -4.34 -9.56
CA VAL A 299 34.67 -4.66 -9.30
C VAL A 299 34.80 -5.82 -8.31
N PHE A 300 34.02 -5.86 -7.26
CA PHE A 300 33.99 -6.98 -6.31
C PHE A 300 33.67 -8.30 -7.02
N ALA A 301 32.60 -8.30 -7.83
CA ALA A 301 32.16 -9.47 -8.58
C ALA A 301 33.25 -10.00 -9.54
N SER A 302 33.95 -9.09 -10.24
CA SER A 302 35.01 -9.48 -11.20
C SER A 302 36.18 -10.19 -10.55
N LYS A 303 36.44 -9.91 -9.28
CA LYS A 303 37.53 -10.52 -8.50
C LYS A 303 37.17 -11.88 -7.88
N GLN A 304 35.89 -12.28 -7.93
CA GLN A 304 35.47 -13.56 -7.35
C GLN A 304 35.77 -14.75 -8.29
N PRO A 305 35.96 -15.94 -7.74
CA PRO A 305 36.12 -17.18 -8.55
C PRO A 305 34.96 -17.37 -9.53
N GLN A 306 35.25 -17.98 -10.67
CA GLN A 306 34.22 -18.23 -11.70
C GLN A 306 33.03 -19.02 -11.15
N THR A 307 33.28 -20.02 -10.30
CA THR A 307 32.24 -20.85 -9.66
C THR A 307 31.25 -20.02 -8.83
N VAL A 308 31.76 -19.01 -8.11
CA VAL A 308 30.91 -18.08 -7.32
C VAL A 308 30.07 -17.21 -8.24
N ARG A 309 30.65 -16.68 -9.33
CA ARG A 309 29.96 -15.86 -10.31
C ARG A 309 28.86 -16.64 -11.02
N ASP A 310 29.15 -17.88 -11.45
CA ASP A 310 28.15 -18.74 -12.12
C ASP A 310 26.98 -19.10 -11.19
N ALA A 311 27.30 -19.39 -9.90
CA ALA A 311 26.27 -19.67 -8.91
C ALA A 311 25.35 -18.43 -8.68
N ALA A 312 25.94 -17.24 -8.55
CA ALA A 312 25.20 -15.99 -8.38
C ALA A 312 24.33 -15.65 -9.60
N ASP A 313 24.85 -15.84 -10.80
CA ASP A 313 24.12 -15.60 -12.05
C ASP A 313 22.92 -16.58 -12.19
N LYS A 314 23.13 -17.86 -11.89
CA LYS A 314 22.04 -18.85 -11.85
C LYS A 314 20.96 -18.46 -10.84
N ALA A 315 21.35 -18.03 -9.65
CA ALA A 315 20.42 -17.63 -8.59
C ALA A 315 19.66 -16.36 -8.95
N SER A 316 20.32 -15.38 -9.59
CA SER A 316 19.68 -14.14 -10.05
C SER A 316 18.62 -14.40 -11.14
N ARG A 317 18.94 -15.23 -12.15
CA ARG A 317 17.99 -15.63 -13.20
C ARG A 317 16.77 -16.33 -12.62
N LYS A 318 16.97 -17.25 -11.67
CA LYS A 318 15.88 -17.92 -10.99
C LYS A 318 14.96 -16.92 -10.26
N TRP A 319 15.52 -15.95 -9.55
CA TRP A 319 14.76 -14.91 -8.89
C TRP A 319 13.94 -14.09 -9.89
N LEU A 320 14.57 -13.61 -10.95
CA LEU A 320 13.93 -12.75 -11.94
C LEU A 320 12.79 -13.46 -12.66
N SER A 321 12.93 -14.76 -12.98
CA SER A 321 11.87 -15.54 -13.61
C SER A 321 10.64 -15.69 -12.69
N THR A 322 10.83 -15.81 -11.38
CA THR A 322 9.70 -15.87 -10.43
C THR A 322 8.95 -14.55 -10.32
N GLN A 323 9.65 -13.40 -10.46
CA GLN A 323 9.01 -12.09 -10.42
C GLN A 323 8.17 -11.78 -11.67
N VAL A 324 8.50 -12.36 -12.81
CA VAL A 324 7.72 -12.21 -14.06
C VAL A 324 6.43 -13.04 -14.00
N ALA A 325 6.46 -14.20 -13.36
CA ALA A 325 5.29 -15.09 -13.23
C ALA A 325 4.22 -14.56 -12.24
N THR A 326 4.58 -13.59 -11.39
CA THR A 326 3.69 -13.00 -10.36
C THR A 326 3.15 -11.62 -10.73
N ARG A 327 3.48 -11.10 -11.89
CA ARG A 327 2.96 -9.84 -12.47
C ARG A 327 1.89 -10.14 -13.51
#